data_ed38c19763cdec14d01a2c57ec25463b
#
_entry.id   ed38c19763cdec14d01a2c57ec25463b
#
_cell.length_a   1.000
_cell.length_b   1.000
_cell.length_c   1.000
_cell.angle_alpha   90.00
_cell.angle_beta   90.00
_cell.angle_gamma   90.00
#
_symmetry.space_group_name_H-M   'P 1'
#
loop_
_entity.id
_entity.type
_entity.pdbx_description
1 polymer ?
#
loop_
_entity_poly.entity_id
_entity_poly.type
_entity_poly.pdbx_seq_one_letter_code
_entity_poly.pdbx_strand_id
1 'polypeptide(L)'
;MTGVQTCALPIYLRRHIRFLCAWLRWRKIWIDDLTRFDAIVPVPLHPARKRERGYNQSELIALEIGHMSGMVVMPKILRRVRFTSTQTKLGHDDRARNLENAFRADAVMAKGKRILLVDDVCTTGSTLGHCRDELLRAGAVSVEALVLAWVEKREVVGGG
;
A
#
# COMPACT_ATOMS: atom_id res chain seq x y z
N MET A 1 -17.75 17.58 -22.97
CA MET A 1 -18.19 18.09 -21.66
C MET A 1 -18.13 16.95 -20.64
N THR A 2 -17.02 16.73 -20.01
CA THR A 2 -16.87 15.77 -18.90
C THR A 2 -15.59 16.11 -18.12
N GLY A 3 -15.62 17.15 -17.33
CA GLY A 3 -14.44 17.62 -16.62
C GLY A 3 -14.71 18.14 -15.22
N VAL A 4 -15.49 17.43 -14.37
CA VAL A 4 -15.77 17.91 -13.01
C VAL A 4 -15.93 16.79 -11.96
N GLN A 5 -15.27 15.66 -12.09
CA GLN A 5 -15.44 14.61 -11.06
C GLN A 5 -14.17 14.22 -10.27
N THR A 6 -13.01 14.78 -10.54
CA THR A 6 -11.77 14.34 -9.91
C THR A 6 -11.43 15.03 -8.59
N CYS A 7 -12.07 16.13 -8.23
CA CYS A 7 -11.70 16.91 -7.04
C CYS A 7 -12.45 16.49 -5.76
N ALA A 8 -13.64 15.95 -5.85
CA ALA A 8 -14.46 15.60 -4.68
C ALA A 8 -14.09 14.24 -4.08
N LEU A 9 -13.66 13.27 -4.90
CA LEU A 9 -13.34 11.91 -4.45
C LEU A 9 -12.21 11.87 -3.40
N PRO A 10 -11.09 12.59 -3.54
CA PRO A 10 -10.03 12.61 -2.53
C PRO A 10 -10.48 13.16 -1.17
N ILE A 11 -11.41 14.12 -1.18
CA ILE A 11 -11.94 14.73 0.07
C ILE A 11 -12.83 13.72 0.81
N TYR A 12 -13.71 13.04 0.09
CA TYR A 12 -14.55 11.99 0.67
C TYR A 12 -13.70 10.84 1.21
N LEU A 13 -12.73 10.36 0.43
CA LEU A 13 -11.84 9.29 0.84
C LEU A 13 -11.02 9.66 2.07
N ARG A 14 -10.44 10.88 2.13
CA ARG A 14 -9.73 11.38 3.31
C ARG A 14 -10.62 11.39 4.55
N ARG A 15 -11.86 11.84 4.43
CA ARG A 15 -12.81 11.85 5.55
C ARG A 15 -13.08 10.45 6.08
N HIS A 16 -13.30 9.47 5.21
CA HIS A 16 -13.52 8.07 5.60
C HIS A 16 -12.28 7.43 6.21
N ILE A 17 -11.10 7.69 5.64
CA ILE A 17 -9.81 7.21 6.19
C ILE A 17 -9.59 7.79 7.58
N ARG A 18 -9.79 9.09 7.79
CA ARG A 18 -9.67 9.74 9.10
C ARG A 18 -10.65 9.16 10.12
N PHE A 19 -11.88 8.91 9.72
CA PHE A 19 -12.88 8.28 10.59
C PHE A 19 -12.46 6.86 10.97
N LEU A 20 -12.02 6.05 10.02
CA LEU A 20 -11.55 4.69 10.25
C LEU A 20 -10.31 4.67 11.16
N CYS A 21 -9.35 5.55 10.90
CA CYS A 21 -8.15 5.67 11.72
C CYS A 21 -8.47 6.17 13.14
N ALA A 22 -9.39 7.13 13.29
CA ALA A 22 -9.87 7.59 14.59
C ALA A 22 -10.59 6.48 15.36
N TRP A 23 -11.37 5.66 14.67
CA TRP A 23 -12.05 4.50 15.26
C TRP A 23 -11.05 3.43 15.71
N LEU A 24 -10.03 3.11 14.90
CA LEU A 24 -8.95 2.19 15.26
C LEU A 24 -8.17 2.69 16.49
N ARG A 25 -7.89 4.00 16.57
CA ARG A 25 -7.27 4.64 17.73
C ARG A 25 -8.13 4.50 18.99
N TRP A 26 -9.45 4.72 18.87
CA TRP A 26 -10.37 4.58 20.00
C TRP A 26 -10.38 3.15 20.55
N ARG A 27 -10.19 2.15 19.69
CA ARG A 27 -10.07 0.73 20.06
C ARG A 27 -8.72 0.34 20.67
N LYS A 28 -7.75 1.26 20.78
CA LYS A 28 -6.36 1.01 21.24
C LYS A 28 -5.63 -0.11 20.48
N ILE A 29 -6.09 -0.44 19.28
CA ILE A 29 -5.66 -1.67 18.58
C ILE A 29 -4.23 -1.53 18.04
N TRP A 30 -3.62 -0.28 17.98
CA TRP A 30 -2.49 -0.12 17.08
C TRP A 30 -1.38 0.86 17.49
N ILE A 31 -1.60 1.81 18.38
CA ILE A 31 -0.70 2.96 18.50
C ILE A 31 0.55 2.64 19.31
N ASP A 32 0.42 1.78 20.30
CA ASP A 32 1.55 1.46 21.20
C ASP A 32 2.62 0.61 20.50
N ASP A 33 2.28 -0.07 19.40
CA ASP A 33 3.17 -0.95 18.67
C ASP A 33 3.84 -0.29 17.43
N LEU A 34 3.40 0.92 17.02
CA LEU A 34 3.95 1.61 15.86
C LEU A 34 5.33 2.23 16.11
N THR A 35 5.69 2.49 17.36
CA THR A 35 6.99 3.09 17.73
C THR A 35 8.18 2.20 17.41
N ARG A 36 7.95 0.92 17.13
CA ARG A 36 8.98 -0.02 16.71
C ARG A 36 9.45 0.20 15.26
N PHE A 37 8.73 0.96 14.45
CA PHE A 37 9.09 1.26 13.06
C PHE A 37 9.76 2.63 12.93
N ASP A 38 10.68 2.73 11.97
CA ASP A 38 11.43 3.96 11.69
C ASP A 38 10.76 4.78 10.57
N ALA A 39 9.94 4.14 9.73
CA ALA A 39 9.24 4.81 8.64
C ALA A 39 7.97 4.07 8.21
N ILE A 40 6.99 4.84 7.74
CA ILE A 40 5.82 4.32 7.01
C ILE A 40 6.06 4.49 5.51
N VAL A 41 5.90 3.40 4.75
CA VAL A 41 6.06 3.39 3.30
C VAL A 41 4.75 2.93 2.65
N PRO A 42 4.06 3.78 1.87
CA PRO A 42 2.87 3.35 1.14
C PRO A 42 3.25 2.49 -0.06
N VAL A 43 2.43 1.48 -0.35
CA VAL A 43 2.54 0.72 -1.62
C VAL A 43 2.33 1.68 -2.79
N PRO A 44 3.29 1.76 -3.74
CA PRO A 44 3.22 2.75 -4.80
C PRO A 44 2.28 2.32 -5.94
N LEU A 45 1.47 3.25 -6.42
CA LEU A 45 0.82 3.13 -7.72
C LEU A 45 1.80 3.41 -8.86
N HIS A 46 1.58 2.77 -10.01
CA HIS A 46 2.29 3.14 -11.22
C HIS A 46 1.97 4.60 -11.60
N PRO A 47 2.95 5.40 -12.07
CA PRO A 47 2.73 6.82 -12.41
C PRO A 47 1.56 7.07 -13.37
N ALA A 48 1.34 6.18 -14.35
CA ALA A 48 0.20 6.29 -15.26
C ALA A 48 -1.15 6.20 -14.51
N ARG A 49 -1.28 5.24 -13.59
CA ARG A 49 -2.50 5.11 -12.76
C ARG A 49 -2.66 6.24 -11.76
N LYS A 50 -1.54 6.75 -11.21
CA LYS A 50 -1.58 7.92 -10.32
C LYS A 50 -2.06 9.17 -11.08
N ARG A 51 -1.66 9.34 -12.36
CA ARG A 51 -2.18 10.44 -13.21
C ARG A 51 -3.65 10.27 -13.55
N GLU A 52 -4.09 9.06 -13.86
CA GLU A 52 -5.49 8.76 -14.18
C GLU A 52 -6.41 8.96 -12.97
N ARG A 53 -6.02 8.49 -11.79
CA ARG A 53 -6.82 8.56 -10.56
C ARG A 53 -6.64 9.85 -9.76
N GLY A 54 -5.55 10.59 -10.00
CA GLY A 54 -5.19 11.78 -9.26
C GLY A 54 -4.58 11.55 -7.88
N TYR A 55 -4.67 10.34 -7.31
CA TYR A 55 -4.17 10.02 -5.97
C TYR A 55 -3.80 8.53 -5.81
N ASN A 56 -3.09 8.24 -4.72
CA ASN A 56 -2.79 6.88 -4.26
C ASN A 56 -3.45 6.65 -2.89
N GLN A 57 -4.35 5.69 -2.80
CA GLN A 57 -5.08 5.37 -1.57
C GLN A 57 -4.13 5.01 -0.43
N SER A 58 -3.17 4.12 -0.69
CA SER A 58 -2.17 3.68 0.29
C SER A 58 -1.35 4.86 0.83
N GLU A 59 -1.04 5.86 -0.03
CA GLU A 59 -0.34 7.09 0.38
C GLU A 59 -1.20 7.96 1.31
N LEU A 60 -2.50 8.09 1.02
CA LEU A 60 -3.42 8.83 1.90
C LEU A 60 -3.57 8.17 3.27
N ILE A 61 -3.66 6.83 3.30
CA ILE A 61 -3.72 6.05 4.53
C ILE A 61 -2.42 6.23 5.33
N ALA A 62 -1.28 6.09 4.69
CA ALA A 62 0.03 6.26 5.31
C ALA A 62 0.20 7.66 5.92
N LEU A 63 -0.22 8.71 5.21
CA LEU A 63 -0.16 10.09 5.70
C LEU A 63 -1.04 10.29 6.93
N GLU A 64 -2.24 9.70 6.97
CA GLU A 64 -3.12 9.83 8.12
C GLU A 64 -2.58 9.07 9.34
N ILE A 65 -2.02 7.85 9.12
CA ILE A 65 -1.35 7.10 10.18
C ILE A 65 -0.14 7.89 10.71
N GLY A 66 0.69 8.44 9.82
CA GLY A 66 1.84 9.26 10.19
C GLY A 66 1.43 10.50 11.00
N HIS A 67 0.36 11.18 10.59
CA HIS A 67 -0.18 12.32 11.32
C HIS A 67 -0.64 11.96 12.75
N MET A 68 -1.28 10.80 12.91
CA MET A 68 -1.77 10.36 14.22
C MET A 68 -0.69 9.82 15.15
N SER A 69 0.32 9.14 14.59
CA SER A 69 1.38 8.47 15.35
C SER A 69 2.64 9.31 15.52
N GLY A 70 2.78 10.41 14.79
CA GLY A 70 4.02 11.19 14.71
C GLY A 70 5.13 10.54 13.87
N MET A 71 4.84 9.41 13.21
CA MET A 71 5.81 8.69 12.39
C MET A 71 6.08 9.36 11.05
N VAL A 72 7.31 9.22 10.57
CA VAL A 72 7.72 9.76 9.27
C VAL A 72 7.17 8.90 8.14
N VAL A 73 6.48 9.54 7.18
CA VAL A 73 6.01 8.89 5.96
C VAL A 73 6.99 9.13 4.83
N MET A 74 7.51 8.07 4.22
CA MET A 74 8.57 8.11 3.22
C MET A 74 8.15 7.46 1.89
N PRO A 75 7.25 8.07 1.11
CA PRO A 75 6.69 7.45 -0.10
C PRO A 75 7.72 7.28 -1.23
N LYS A 76 8.85 7.99 -1.15
CA LYS A 76 9.90 7.93 -2.19
C LYS A 76 10.84 6.72 -2.03
N ILE A 77 10.84 6.05 -0.88
CA ILE A 77 11.67 4.85 -0.65
C ILE A 77 11.33 3.75 -1.66
N LEU A 78 10.05 3.57 -1.99
CA LEU A 78 9.58 2.53 -2.90
C LEU A 78 8.87 3.14 -4.09
N ARG A 79 9.22 2.69 -5.31
CA ARG A 79 8.62 3.16 -6.56
C ARG A 79 8.18 1.99 -7.42
N ARG A 80 7.05 2.13 -8.12
CA ARG A 80 6.59 1.17 -9.11
C ARG A 80 7.09 1.60 -10.48
N VAL A 81 7.96 0.79 -11.08
CA VAL A 81 8.67 1.12 -12.33
C VAL A 81 8.05 0.45 -13.55
N ARG A 82 7.25 -0.62 -13.38
CA ARG A 82 6.55 -1.28 -14.50
C ARG A 82 5.04 -1.06 -14.42
N PHE A 83 4.45 -0.75 -15.55
CA PHE A 83 3.01 -0.76 -15.72
C PHE A 83 2.54 -2.20 -15.90
N THR A 84 1.93 -2.77 -14.88
CA THR A 84 1.26 -4.05 -15.00
C THR A 84 -0.22 -3.78 -15.20
N SER A 85 -0.74 -4.04 -16.40
CA SER A 85 -2.18 -3.94 -16.64
C SER A 85 -2.91 -4.96 -15.76
N THR A 86 -3.99 -4.53 -15.11
CA THR A 86 -4.95 -5.45 -14.51
C THR A 86 -5.76 -6.09 -15.65
N GLN A 87 -5.15 -7.01 -16.40
CA GLN A 87 -5.93 -7.88 -17.25
C GLN A 87 -6.61 -8.89 -16.34
N THR A 88 -7.91 -8.75 -16.21
CA THR A 88 -8.82 -9.62 -15.44
C THR A 88 -8.82 -11.08 -15.94
N LYS A 89 -8.14 -11.36 -17.04
CA LYS A 89 -8.08 -12.66 -17.73
C LYS A 89 -6.77 -13.45 -17.48
N LEU A 90 -5.77 -12.89 -16.78
CA LEU A 90 -4.52 -13.62 -16.54
C LEU A 90 -4.66 -14.52 -15.30
N GLY A 91 -4.22 -15.76 -15.43
CA GLY A 91 -4.15 -16.75 -14.36
C GLY A 91 -3.25 -16.29 -13.18
N HIS A 92 -3.28 -17.06 -12.10
CA HIS A 92 -2.58 -16.73 -10.84
C HIS A 92 -1.06 -16.62 -11.04
N ASP A 93 -0.47 -17.47 -11.87
CA ASP A 93 0.96 -17.55 -12.15
C ASP A 93 1.45 -16.37 -13.01
N ASP A 94 0.63 -15.90 -13.95
CA ASP A 94 0.95 -14.75 -14.79
C ASP A 94 0.91 -13.44 -14.01
N ARG A 95 0.09 -13.34 -12.95
CA ARG A 95 0.07 -12.17 -12.06
C ARG A 95 1.33 -12.08 -11.20
N ALA A 96 1.85 -13.20 -10.72
CA ALA A 96 3.10 -13.24 -9.97
C ALA A 96 4.28 -12.81 -10.85
N ARG A 97 4.40 -13.38 -12.05
CA ARG A 97 5.45 -13.02 -13.03
C ARG A 97 5.36 -11.57 -13.51
N ASN A 98 4.15 -11.02 -13.65
CA ASN A 98 3.95 -9.63 -14.04
C ASN A 98 4.39 -8.62 -12.97
N LEU A 99 4.46 -9.03 -11.70
CA LEU A 99 4.95 -8.20 -10.61
C LEU A 99 6.46 -8.31 -10.41
N GLU A 100 7.10 -9.31 -11.03
CA GLU A 100 8.55 -9.47 -11.00
C GLU A 100 9.22 -8.20 -11.55
N ASN A 101 10.13 -7.62 -10.78
CA ASN A 101 10.78 -6.35 -11.10
C ASN A 101 9.85 -5.14 -11.31
N ALA A 102 8.61 -5.19 -10.83
CA ALA A 102 7.69 -4.06 -10.93
C ALA A 102 8.00 -2.93 -9.95
N PHE A 103 8.74 -3.24 -8.89
CA PHE A 103 9.08 -2.29 -7.84
C PHE A 103 10.58 -2.06 -7.77
N ARG A 104 11.00 -0.90 -7.27
CA ARG A 104 12.39 -0.55 -6.95
C ARG A 104 12.41 0.25 -5.66
N ALA A 105 13.26 -0.19 -4.73
CA ALA A 105 13.52 0.53 -3.49
C ALA A 105 14.82 1.35 -3.60
N ASP A 106 14.83 2.49 -2.93
CA ASP A 106 16.02 3.32 -2.76
C ASP A 106 16.85 2.78 -1.60
N ALA A 107 18.01 2.20 -1.90
CA ALA A 107 18.87 1.56 -0.92
C ALA A 107 19.45 2.53 0.12
N VAL A 108 19.68 3.79 -0.26
CA VAL A 108 20.18 4.80 0.68
C VAL A 108 19.13 5.14 1.70
N MET A 109 17.87 5.25 1.26
CA MET A 109 16.75 5.60 2.12
C MET A 109 16.22 4.40 2.94
N ALA A 110 16.33 3.17 2.43
CA ALA A 110 15.80 1.96 3.07
C ALA A 110 16.76 1.33 4.08
N LYS A 111 18.07 1.48 3.87
CA LYS A 111 19.10 0.83 4.67
C LYS A 111 18.96 1.09 6.17
N GLY A 112 18.97 0.00 6.93
CA GLY A 112 18.93 0.03 8.39
C GLY A 112 17.56 0.35 9.00
N LYS A 113 16.51 0.52 8.19
CA LYS A 113 15.17 0.91 8.67
C LYS A 113 14.26 -0.29 8.92
N ARG A 114 13.46 -0.18 9.97
CA ARG A 114 12.28 -1.02 10.22
C ARG A 114 11.08 -0.31 9.59
N ILE A 115 10.47 -0.93 8.61
CA ILE A 115 9.48 -0.29 7.72
C ILE A 115 8.09 -0.86 7.98
N LEU A 116 7.11 0.02 8.16
CA LEU A 116 5.69 -0.29 8.07
C LEU A 116 5.21 -0.02 6.64
N LEU A 117 4.97 -1.10 5.88
CA LEU A 117 4.42 -1.04 4.53
C LEU A 117 2.90 -0.93 4.60
N VAL A 118 2.29 0.06 3.95
CA VAL A 118 0.84 0.32 4.04
C VAL A 118 0.17 0.17 2.69
N ASP A 119 -0.94 -0.61 2.66
CA ASP A 119 -1.81 -0.74 1.48
C ASP A 119 -3.29 -0.61 1.87
N ASP A 120 -4.17 -0.38 0.90
CA ASP A 120 -5.61 -0.27 1.12
C ASP A 120 -6.28 -1.65 1.19
N VAL A 121 -5.99 -2.53 0.23
CA VAL A 121 -6.64 -3.85 0.10
C VAL A 121 -5.62 -4.93 -0.23
N CYS A 122 -5.61 -5.98 0.57
CA CYS A 122 -4.87 -7.20 0.30
C CYS A 122 -5.82 -8.29 -0.23
N THR A 123 -5.48 -8.87 -1.38
CA THR A 123 -6.20 -10.02 -1.95
C THR A 123 -5.37 -11.29 -1.82
N THR A 124 -4.28 -11.39 -2.58
CA THR A 124 -3.36 -12.54 -2.58
C THR A 124 -2.07 -12.28 -1.82
N GLY A 125 -1.82 -11.04 -1.40
CA GLY A 125 -0.55 -10.63 -0.80
C GLY A 125 0.61 -10.47 -1.78
N SER A 126 0.45 -10.83 -3.07
CA SER A 126 1.55 -10.80 -4.04
C SER A 126 2.21 -9.42 -4.17
N THR A 127 1.42 -8.35 -4.22
CA THR A 127 1.94 -6.97 -4.27
C THR A 127 2.77 -6.64 -3.03
N LEU A 128 2.24 -6.96 -1.85
CA LEU A 128 2.93 -6.73 -0.57
C LEU A 128 4.21 -7.55 -0.48
N GLY A 129 4.17 -8.82 -0.92
CA GLY A 129 5.33 -9.70 -0.97
C GLY A 129 6.46 -9.11 -1.82
N HIS A 130 6.18 -8.70 -3.05
CA HIS A 130 7.19 -8.09 -3.93
C HIS A 130 7.72 -6.76 -3.39
N CYS A 131 6.87 -5.92 -2.80
CA CYS A 131 7.29 -4.67 -2.16
C CYS A 131 8.22 -4.94 -0.96
N ARG A 132 7.85 -5.90 -0.10
CA ARG A 132 8.64 -6.33 1.05
C ARG A 132 10.02 -6.84 0.63
N ASP A 133 10.05 -7.75 -0.34
CA ASP A 133 11.29 -8.38 -0.79
C ASP A 133 12.26 -7.34 -1.42
N GLU A 134 11.72 -6.36 -2.13
CA GLU A 134 12.51 -5.28 -2.71
C GLU A 134 13.07 -4.34 -1.63
N LEU A 135 12.29 -4.02 -0.58
CA LEU A 135 12.74 -3.22 0.55
C LEU A 135 13.82 -3.94 1.37
N LEU A 136 13.66 -5.24 1.63
CA LEU A 136 14.67 -6.05 2.32
C LEU A 136 15.95 -6.16 1.49
N ARG A 137 15.84 -6.35 0.18
CA ARG A 137 16.99 -6.37 -0.75
C ARG A 137 17.72 -5.02 -0.78
N ALA A 138 17.01 -3.92 -0.59
CA ALA A 138 17.58 -2.58 -0.45
C ALA A 138 18.20 -2.30 0.93
N GLY A 139 18.19 -3.26 1.86
CA GLY A 139 18.85 -3.18 3.15
C GLY A 139 17.95 -2.75 4.32
N ALA A 140 16.63 -2.79 4.18
CA ALA A 140 15.73 -2.64 5.33
C ALA A 140 15.97 -3.78 6.33
N VAL A 141 15.88 -3.48 7.63
CA VAL A 141 16.07 -4.46 8.73
C VAL A 141 14.84 -5.37 8.83
N SER A 142 13.66 -4.77 8.75
CA SER A 142 12.39 -5.50 8.77
C SER A 142 11.33 -4.73 7.98
N VAL A 143 10.37 -5.48 7.43
CA VAL A 143 9.20 -4.92 6.74
C VAL A 143 7.97 -5.67 7.21
N GLU A 144 7.04 -4.97 7.82
CA GLU A 144 5.74 -5.49 8.19
C GLU A 144 4.66 -4.75 7.40
N ALA A 145 3.57 -5.43 7.09
CA ALA A 145 2.50 -4.88 6.28
C ALA A 145 1.27 -4.56 7.10
N LEU A 146 0.67 -3.41 6.80
CA LEU A 146 -0.62 -2.98 7.30
C LEU A 146 -1.58 -2.82 6.14
N VAL A 147 -2.74 -3.45 6.23
CA VAL A 147 -3.80 -3.33 5.24
C VAL A 147 -5.13 -3.00 5.92
N LEU A 148 -5.95 -2.18 5.27
CA LEU A 148 -7.27 -1.82 5.79
C LEU A 148 -8.32 -2.90 5.53
N ALA A 149 -8.18 -3.64 4.43
CA ALA A 149 -9.10 -4.70 4.07
C ALA A 149 -8.36 -5.92 3.56
N TRP A 150 -8.81 -7.09 3.99
CA TRP A 150 -8.39 -8.37 3.47
C TRP A 150 -9.56 -9.02 2.75
N VAL A 151 -9.38 -9.33 1.46
CA VAL A 151 -10.39 -10.03 0.66
C VAL A 151 -10.02 -11.49 0.55
N GLU A 152 -10.70 -12.33 1.32
CA GLU A 152 -10.55 -13.76 1.23
C GLU A 152 -11.23 -14.27 -0.06
N LYS A 153 -10.48 -14.95 -0.92
CA LYS A 153 -11.08 -15.65 -2.04
C LYS A 153 -11.82 -16.87 -1.49
N ARG A 154 -13.15 -16.81 -1.46
CA ARG A 154 -13.94 -18.03 -1.34
C ARG A 154 -13.70 -18.85 -2.61
N GLU A 155 -13.04 -19.98 -2.49
CA GLU A 155 -13.11 -21.02 -3.51
C GLU A 155 -14.58 -21.46 -3.55
N VAL A 156 -15.24 -21.18 -4.66
CA VAL A 156 -16.51 -21.82 -4.96
C VAL A 156 -16.15 -23.28 -5.26
N VAL A 157 -16.27 -24.13 -4.23
CA VAL A 157 -16.25 -25.58 -4.43
C VAL A 157 -17.46 -25.88 -5.31
N GLY A 158 -17.20 -26.06 -6.60
CA GLY A 158 -18.20 -26.51 -7.54
C GLY A 158 -18.68 -27.90 -7.12
N GLY A 159 -19.88 -27.94 -6.53
CA GLY A 159 -20.61 -29.19 -6.37
C GLY A 159 -20.87 -29.75 -7.75
N GLY A 160 -20.30 -30.93 -8.00
CA GLY A 160 -20.63 -31.78 -9.14
C GLY A 160 -22.04 -32.40 -9.03
#